data_14bfa8f2d0bb9338806874db99b5db7f
#
_entry.id   14bfa8f2d0bb9338806874db99b5db7f
#
_cell.length_a   1.000
_cell.length_b   1.000
_cell.length_c   1.000
_cell.angle_alpha   90.00
_cell.angle_beta   90.00
_cell.angle_gamma   90.00
#
_symmetry.space_group_name_H-M   'P 1'
#
loop_
_entity.id
_entity.type
_entity.pdbx_description
1 polymer ?
#
loop_
_entity_poly.entity_id
_entity_poly.type
_entity_poly.pdbx_seq_one_letter_code
_entity_poly.pdbx_strand_id
1 'polypeptide(L)'
;MSFATLLETQWAGYAERHQDRVNLILHIVAVPLFWWGAIDMLGSTLFSGLFAAFDGLLLIVVSVFLQGLGHDREAVAPEPWAGAWVFAQRLVAEQFVNFPRYVIAGTWWRIVGGERAYGPYGG
;
A
#
# COMPACT_ATOMS: atom_id res chain seq x y z
N MET A 1 -8.01 13.81 -12.98
CA MET A 1 -8.59 12.52 -12.54
C MET A 1 -9.14 12.69 -11.14
N SER A 2 -10.37 12.27 -10.90
CA SER A 2 -10.94 12.29 -9.56
C SER A 2 -10.31 11.20 -8.71
N PHE A 3 -10.43 11.35 -7.38
CA PHE A 3 -9.93 10.32 -6.46
C PHE A 3 -10.66 8.99 -6.67
N ALA A 4 -11.96 9.03 -6.93
CA ALA A 4 -12.72 7.82 -7.22
C ALA A 4 -12.20 7.10 -8.46
N THR A 5 -11.89 7.84 -9.52
CA THR A 5 -11.30 7.26 -10.74
C THR A 5 -9.92 6.70 -10.45
N LEU A 6 -9.12 7.38 -9.65
CA LEU A 6 -7.80 6.91 -9.26
C LEU A 6 -7.89 5.60 -8.48
N LEU A 7 -8.84 5.48 -7.55
CA LEU A 7 -9.08 4.24 -6.80
C LEU A 7 -9.36 3.07 -7.74
N GLU A 8 -10.24 3.26 -8.69
CA GLU A 8 -10.63 2.18 -9.61
C GLU A 8 -9.51 1.86 -10.60
N THR A 9 -8.78 2.85 -11.07
CA THR A 9 -7.62 2.64 -11.94
C THR A 9 -6.54 1.84 -11.21
N GLN A 10 -6.25 2.21 -9.98
CA GLN A 10 -5.29 1.48 -9.16
C GLN A 10 -5.75 0.04 -8.92
N TRP A 11 -7.03 -0.14 -8.59
CA TRP A 11 -7.59 -1.48 -8.37
C TRP A 11 -7.51 -2.35 -9.62
N ALA A 12 -7.79 -1.78 -10.80
CA ALA A 12 -7.75 -2.53 -12.05
C ALA A 12 -6.36 -3.13 -12.34
N GLY A 13 -5.29 -2.43 -11.96
CA GLY A 13 -3.93 -2.94 -12.12
C GLY A 13 -3.33 -3.54 -10.86
N TYR A 14 -4.10 -3.65 -9.79
CA TYR A 14 -3.56 -4.00 -8.47
C TYR A 14 -3.00 -5.40 -8.43
N ALA A 15 -3.76 -6.37 -8.89
CA ALA A 15 -3.38 -7.77 -8.77
C ALA A 15 -2.13 -8.11 -9.57
N GLU A 16 -1.94 -7.54 -10.75
CA GLU A 16 -0.74 -7.82 -11.54
C GLU A 16 0.54 -7.30 -10.89
N ARG A 17 0.42 -6.31 -10.00
CA ARG A 17 1.53 -5.71 -9.26
C ARG A 17 1.70 -6.25 -7.85
N HIS A 18 0.88 -7.24 -7.47
CA HIS A 18 0.85 -7.79 -6.10
C HIS A 18 0.74 -9.31 -6.13
N GLN A 19 1.71 -9.96 -6.76
CA GLN A 19 1.73 -11.42 -6.88
C GLN A 19 2.90 -12.10 -6.17
N ASP A 20 3.91 -11.35 -5.75
CA ASP A 20 5.05 -11.91 -5.04
C ASP A 20 4.71 -12.12 -3.56
N ARG A 21 4.94 -13.33 -3.06
CA ARG A 21 4.61 -13.68 -1.67
C ARG A 21 5.34 -12.79 -0.65
N VAL A 22 6.60 -12.51 -0.89
CA VAL A 22 7.39 -11.68 0.03
C VAL A 22 6.84 -10.25 0.03
N ASN A 23 6.50 -9.71 -1.16
CA ASN A 23 5.87 -8.40 -1.24
C ASN A 23 4.57 -8.36 -0.43
N LEU A 24 3.73 -9.38 -0.55
CA LEU A 24 2.47 -9.42 0.18
C LEU A 24 2.66 -9.56 1.68
N ILE A 25 3.67 -10.29 2.13
CA ILE A 25 4.00 -10.39 3.55
C ILE A 25 4.55 -9.05 4.06
N LEU A 26 5.37 -8.36 3.28
CA LEU A 26 5.84 -7.03 3.63
C LEU A 26 4.68 -6.04 3.73
N HIS A 27 3.73 -6.11 2.81
CA HIS A 27 2.54 -5.24 2.84
C HIS A 27 1.64 -5.48 4.05
N ILE A 28 1.43 -6.73 4.45
CA ILE A 28 0.55 -7.02 5.59
C ILE A 28 1.10 -6.50 6.91
N VAL A 29 2.41 -6.28 6.97
CA VAL A 29 3.07 -5.64 8.12
C VAL A 29 3.15 -4.12 7.92
N ALA A 30 3.56 -3.70 6.74
CA ALA A 30 3.84 -2.29 6.45
C ALA A 30 2.56 -1.43 6.40
N VAL A 31 1.45 -1.96 5.89
CA VAL A 31 0.21 -1.18 5.79
C VAL A 31 -0.37 -0.83 7.17
N PRO A 32 -0.51 -1.76 8.12
CA PRO A 32 -0.89 -1.38 9.48
C PRO A 32 0.10 -0.41 10.14
N LEU A 33 1.38 -0.56 9.85
CA LEU A 33 2.40 0.36 10.34
C LEU A 33 2.17 1.78 9.80
N PHE A 34 1.80 1.89 8.53
CA PHE A 34 1.42 3.16 7.92
C PHE A 34 0.19 3.76 8.63
N TRP A 35 -0.83 2.96 8.89
CA TRP A 35 -2.02 3.43 9.60
C TRP A 35 -1.66 3.99 10.98
N TRP A 36 -0.85 3.25 11.73
CA TRP A 36 -0.40 3.69 13.04
C TRP A 36 0.35 5.02 12.94
N GLY A 37 1.30 5.10 12.01
CA GLY A 37 2.07 6.33 11.80
C GLY A 37 1.18 7.51 11.43
N ALA A 38 0.19 7.30 10.57
CA ALA A 38 -0.75 8.35 10.16
C ALA A 38 -1.61 8.82 11.33
N ILE A 39 -2.13 7.91 12.13
CA ILE A 39 -2.95 8.23 13.30
C ILE A 39 -2.11 8.96 14.35
N ASP A 40 -0.91 8.47 14.61
CA ASP A 40 0.00 9.10 15.57
C ASP A 40 0.40 10.49 15.11
N MET A 41 0.77 10.64 13.84
CA MET A 41 1.16 11.93 13.28
C MET A 41 0.03 12.95 13.38
N LEU A 42 -1.19 12.54 13.00
CA LEU A 42 -2.35 13.42 13.05
C LEU A 42 -2.71 13.79 14.50
N GLY A 43 -2.80 12.81 15.37
CA GLY A 43 -3.13 13.03 16.78
C GLY A 43 -2.08 13.88 17.49
N SER A 44 -0.82 13.59 17.27
CA SER A 44 0.27 14.37 17.89
C SER A 44 0.30 15.80 17.39
N THR A 45 0.07 16.01 16.09
CA THR A 45 0.01 17.37 15.53
C THR A 45 -1.14 18.18 16.15
N LEU A 46 -2.30 17.55 16.34
CA LEU A 46 -3.48 18.23 16.86
C LEU A 46 -3.40 18.49 18.36
N PHE A 47 -2.81 17.57 19.13
CA PHE A 47 -2.89 17.61 20.61
C PHE A 47 -1.58 17.89 21.30
N SER A 48 -0.43 17.69 20.67
CA SER A 48 0.88 17.82 21.31
C SER A 48 1.88 18.70 20.55
N GLY A 49 1.47 19.24 19.41
CA GLY A 49 2.30 20.09 18.58
C GLY A 49 3.06 19.33 17.50
N LEU A 50 3.63 20.11 16.57
CA LEU A 50 4.22 19.56 15.34
C LEU A 50 5.41 18.65 15.60
N PHE A 51 6.26 18.97 16.58
CA PHE A 51 7.45 18.16 16.84
C PHE A 51 7.11 16.76 17.36
N ALA A 52 5.97 16.61 18.03
CA ALA A 52 5.54 15.30 18.54
C ALA A 52 5.07 14.36 17.41
N ALA A 53 4.94 14.88 16.18
CA ALA A 53 4.52 14.07 15.04
C ALA A 53 5.67 13.32 14.36
N PHE A 54 6.91 13.54 14.77
CA PHE A 54 8.07 12.95 14.09
C PHE A 54 8.11 11.43 14.15
N ASP A 55 7.71 10.83 15.26
CA ASP A 55 7.68 9.36 15.37
C ASP A 55 6.63 8.75 14.44
N GLY A 56 5.46 9.38 14.30
CA GLY A 56 4.47 8.94 13.34
C GLY A 56 4.98 9.06 11.90
N LEU A 57 5.65 10.16 11.58
CA LEU A 57 6.28 10.34 10.27
C LEU A 57 7.33 9.25 10.02
N LEU A 58 8.15 8.92 11.02
CA LEU A 58 9.14 7.86 10.89
C LEU A 58 8.48 6.52 10.58
N LEU A 59 7.38 6.19 11.24
CA LEU A 59 6.64 4.95 10.97
C LEU A 59 6.13 4.92 9.51
N ILE A 60 5.62 6.04 9.01
CA ILE A 60 5.19 6.15 7.61
C ILE A 60 6.36 5.92 6.67
N VAL A 61 7.50 6.56 6.92
CA VAL A 61 8.68 6.42 6.07
C VAL A 61 9.18 4.97 6.05
N VAL A 62 9.25 4.32 7.21
CA VAL A 62 9.64 2.91 7.30
C VAL A 62 8.64 2.03 6.55
N SER A 63 7.35 2.28 6.71
CA SER A 63 6.31 1.55 5.99
C SER A 63 6.47 1.66 4.48
N VAL A 64 6.60 2.87 3.97
CA VAL A 64 6.76 3.10 2.52
C VAL A 64 8.03 2.46 1.99
N PHE A 65 9.12 2.51 2.76
CA PHE A 65 10.36 1.85 2.39
C PHE A 65 10.20 0.33 2.27
N LEU A 66 9.53 -0.30 3.24
CA LEU A 66 9.27 -1.74 3.20
C LEU A 66 8.39 -2.11 2.00
N GLN A 67 7.39 -1.29 1.71
CA GLN A 67 6.53 -1.52 0.55
C GLN A 67 7.32 -1.38 -0.76
N GLY A 68 8.23 -0.42 -0.83
CA GLY A 68 9.11 -0.27 -1.99
C GLY A 68 10.01 -1.49 -2.20
N LEU A 69 10.59 -2.02 -1.12
CA LEU A 69 11.38 -3.27 -1.20
C LEU A 69 10.52 -4.42 -1.72
N GLY A 70 9.27 -4.50 -1.27
CA GLY A 70 8.34 -5.51 -1.76
C GLY A 70 8.05 -5.37 -3.25
N HIS A 71 7.77 -4.17 -3.70
CA HIS A 71 7.49 -3.91 -5.11
C HIS A 71 8.68 -4.19 -6.03
N ASP A 72 9.91 -4.04 -5.54
CA ASP A 72 11.09 -4.39 -6.31
C ASP A 72 11.15 -5.88 -6.67
N ARG A 73 10.41 -6.72 -5.97
CA ARG A 73 10.34 -8.15 -6.23
C ARG A 73 9.26 -8.53 -7.24
N GLU A 74 8.38 -7.61 -7.58
CA GLU A 74 7.28 -7.89 -8.52
C GLU A 74 7.77 -7.87 -9.95
N ALA A 75 7.16 -8.73 -10.79
CA ALA A 75 7.47 -8.76 -12.22
C ALA A 75 6.97 -7.52 -12.95
N VAL A 76 5.88 -6.94 -12.47
CA VAL A 76 5.29 -5.74 -13.03
C VAL A 76 5.65 -4.56 -12.14
N ALA A 77 6.29 -3.54 -12.71
CA ALA A 77 6.70 -2.37 -11.97
C ALA A 77 5.50 -1.57 -11.45
N PRO A 78 5.68 -0.82 -10.35
CA PRO A 78 4.64 0.11 -9.91
C PRO A 78 4.35 1.16 -10.97
N GLU A 79 3.22 1.83 -10.85
CA GLU A 79 2.85 2.88 -11.80
C GLU A 79 3.91 3.99 -11.83
N PRO A 80 4.20 4.54 -13.03
CA PRO A 80 5.22 5.57 -13.17
C PRO A 80 4.91 6.82 -12.34
N TRP A 81 5.97 7.48 -11.92
CA TRP A 81 5.85 8.74 -11.20
C TRP A 81 5.09 9.77 -12.04
N ALA A 82 4.06 10.35 -11.45
CA ALA A 82 3.20 11.35 -12.10
C ALA A 82 3.03 12.60 -11.21
N GLY A 83 4.02 12.89 -10.37
CA GLY A 83 4.02 14.03 -9.50
C GLY A 83 3.71 13.68 -8.05
N ALA A 84 4.10 14.55 -7.13
CA ALA A 84 3.96 14.31 -5.70
C ALA A 84 2.49 14.19 -5.26
N TRP A 85 1.61 15.00 -5.84
CA TRP A 85 0.19 14.96 -5.50
C TRP A 85 -0.46 13.65 -5.91
N VAL A 86 -0.18 13.18 -7.12
CA VAL A 86 -0.70 11.89 -7.59
C VAL A 86 -0.12 10.75 -6.75
N PHE A 87 1.16 10.81 -6.42
CA PHE A 87 1.79 9.82 -5.54
C PHE A 87 1.09 9.77 -4.18
N ALA A 88 0.83 10.93 -3.57
CA ALA A 88 0.13 10.99 -2.27
C ALA A 88 -1.27 10.38 -2.36
N GLN A 89 -2.01 10.67 -3.43
CA GLN A 89 -3.33 10.10 -3.64
C GLN A 89 -3.27 8.58 -3.83
N ARG A 90 -2.31 8.10 -4.62
CA ARG A 90 -2.09 6.65 -4.81
C ARG A 90 -1.75 5.97 -3.50
N LEU A 91 -0.93 6.61 -2.68
CA LEU A 91 -0.53 6.07 -1.39
C LEU A 91 -1.73 5.94 -0.45
N VAL A 92 -2.56 6.98 -0.36
CA VAL A 92 -3.78 6.94 0.45
C VAL A 92 -4.74 5.86 -0.07
N ALA A 93 -4.93 5.79 -1.38
CA ALA A 93 -5.79 4.78 -2.00
C ALA A 93 -5.32 3.36 -1.68
N GLU A 94 -4.03 3.11 -1.76
CA GLU A 94 -3.47 1.79 -1.45
C GLU A 94 -3.62 1.43 0.01
N GLN A 95 -3.20 2.32 0.92
CA GLN A 95 -3.13 2.00 2.34
C GLN A 95 -4.50 1.82 2.97
N PHE A 96 -5.46 2.64 2.58
CA PHE A 96 -6.74 2.70 3.26
C PHE A 96 -7.90 2.04 2.51
N VAL A 97 -7.73 1.75 1.24
CA VAL A 97 -8.80 1.19 0.42
C VAL A 97 -8.36 -0.09 -0.30
N ASN A 98 -7.40 -0.01 -1.20
CA ASN A 98 -7.15 -1.12 -2.13
C ASN A 98 -6.39 -2.29 -1.51
N PHE A 99 -5.42 -2.06 -0.64
CA PHE A 99 -4.79 -3.19 0.04
C PHE A 99 -5.77 -3.91 0.99
N PRO A 100 -6.52 -3.21 1.87
CA PRO A 100 -7.56 -3.87 2.64
C PRO A 100 -8.58 -4.63 1.78
N ARG A 101 -8.98 -4.04 0.66
CA ARG A 101 -9.89 -4.67 -0.29
C ARG A 101 -9.31 -5.97 -0.84
N TYR A 102 -8.01 -5.98 -1.17
CA TYR A 102 -7.30 -7.15 -1.67
C TYR A 102 -7.27 -8.29 -0.64
N VAL A 103 -7.06 -7.95 0.63
CA VAL A 103 -7.07 -8.92 1.72
C VAL A 103 -8.49 -9.47 1.95
N ILE A 104 -9.49 -8.59 2.02
CA ILE A 104 -10.89 -8.97 2.26
C ILE A 104 -11.43 -9.82 1.12
N ALA A 105 -11.04 -9.53 -0.12
CA ALA A 105 -11.43 -10.32 -1.28
C ALA A 105 -10.85 -11.73 -1.28
N GLY A 106 -9.89 -12.01 -0.41
CA GLY A 106 -9.29 -13.34 -0.30
C GLY A 106 -8.08 -13.58 -1.19
N THR A 107 -7.77 -12.66 -2.10
CA THR A 107 -6.67 -12.83 -3.04
C THR A 107 -5.31 -12.89 -2.33
N TRP A 108 -5.10 -12.03 -1.33
CA TRP A 108 -3.88 -12.04 -0.53
C TRP A 108 -3.60 -13.43 0.06
N TRP A 109 -4.63 -14.03 0.66
CA TRP A 109 -4.52 -15.35 1.29
C TRP A 109 -4.15 -16.45 0.31
N ARG A 110 -4.77 -16.42 -0.88
CA ARG A 110 -4.50 -17.42 -1.91
C ARG A 110 -3.07 -17.35 -2.41
N ILE A 111 -2.56 -16.16 -2.68
CA ILE A 111 -1.20 -16.00 -3.20
C ILE A 111 -0.17 -16.36 -2.13
N VAL A 112 -0.34 -15.89 -0.91
CA VAL A 112 0.58 -16.22 0.19
C VAL A 112 0.54 -17.71 0.48
N GLY A 113 -0.61 -18.35 0.30
CA GLY A 113 -0.77 -19.79 0.44
C GLY A 113 -0.20 -20.62 -0.71
N GLY A 114 0.33 -19.96 -1.74
CA GLY A 114 0.97 -20.66 -2.86
C GLY A 114 0.15 -20.78 -4.12
N GLU A 115 -1.12 -20.30 -4.13
CA GLU A 115 -1.93 -20.29 -5.33
C GLU A 115 -1.60 -19.09 -6.22
N ARG A 116 -1.87 -19.20 -7.51
CA ARG A 116 -1.82 -18.07 -8.41
C ARG A 116 -3.21 -17.47 -8.49
N ALA A 117 -3.33 -16.19 -8.17
CA ALA A 117 -4.60 -15.50 -8.30
C ALA A 117 -4.87 -15.11 -9.75
N TYR A 118 -3.81 -14.85 -10.50
CA TYR A 118 -3.94 -14.43 -11.84
C TYR A 118 -2.98 -15.15 -12.67
N GLY A 119 -3.35 -15.95 -13.07
CA GLY A 119 -2.63 -16.55 -13.79
C GLY A 119 -1.87 -16.72 -14.80
N PRO A 120 -1.37 -16.49 -15.64
CA PRO A 120 -1.33 -16.04 -16.68
C PRO A 120 -2.39 -16.42 -16.93
N TYR A 121 -2.99 -16.43 -16.49
CA TYR A 121 -3.24 -15.83 -15.47
C TYR A 121 -4.20 -16.36 -14.55
N GLY A 122 -4.27 -16.16 -13.75
CA GLY A 122 -5.19 -16.37 -13.00
C GLY A 122 -5.39 -17.55 -12.46
N GLY A 123 -4.99 -18.08 -12.50
CA GLY A 123 -5.08 -19.32 -11.95
C GLY A 123 -6.06 -19.63 -11.06
#